data_6138b5eeb2d77a43baa222511d87bbb3
#
_entry.id   6138b5eeb2d77a43baa222511d87bbb3
#
_cell.length_a   1.000
_cell.length_b   1.000
_cell.length_c   1.000
_cell.angle_alpha   90.00
_cell.angle_beta   90.00
_cell.angle_gamma   90.00
#
_symmetry.space_group_name_H-M   'P 1'
#
loop_
_entity.id
_entity.type
_entity.pdbx_description
1 polymer ?
#
loop_
_entity_poly.entity_id
_entity_poly.type
_entity_poly.pdbx_seq_one_letter_code
_entity_poly.pdbx_strand_id
1 'polypeptide(L)'
;MNIDYKAIGVRIKAARARKGVTQGYIAEVTGLSTPHISNIETGNTKLGLPTIIHLANVLDVSVDELLCDNIHRSEKIFQNELAELLQGCDAHELHLITELAKVVKKNSLDGVK
;
A
#
# COMPACT_ATOMS: atom_id res chain seq x y z
N MET A 1 20.61 3.78 -0.70
CA MET A 1 19.15 3.78 -0.87
C MET A 1 18.53 4.76 0.11
N ASN A 2 17.72 5.66 -0.39
CA ASN A 2 16.99 6.61 0.45
C ASN A 2 15.55 6.17 0.59
N ILE A 3 15.10 6.02 1.83
CA ILE A 3 13.73 5.69 2.14
C ILE A 3 12.94 7.00 2.27
N ASP A 4 11.80 7.08 1.58
CA ASP A 4 10.93 8.24 1.65
C ASP A 4 9.98 8.11 2.85
N TYR A 5 10.45 8.55 4.01
CA TYR A 5 9.65 8.48 5.23
C TYR A 5 8.41 9.38 5.20
N LYS A 6 8.44 10.46 4.41
CA LYS A 6 7.26 11.32 4.24
C LYS A 6 6.14 10.59 3.51
N ALA A 7 6.48 9.85 2.44
CA ALA A 7 5.51 9.07 1.70
C ALA A 7 4.91 7.96 2.57
N ILE A 8 5.73 7.29 3.37
CA ILE A 8 5.25 6.28 4.32
C ILE A 8 4.31 6.94 5.33
N GLY A 9 4.69 8.08 5.88
CA GLY A 9 3.86 8.82 6.84
C GLY A 9 2.51 9.22 6.27
N VAL A 10 2.48 9.70 5.04
CA VAL A 10 1.23 10.05 4.34
C VAL A 10 0.32 8.83 4.20
N ARG A 11 0.88 7.68 3.89
CA ARG A 11 0.11 6.44 3.76
C ARG A 11 -0.41 5.94 5.09
N ILE A 12 0.38 6.06 6.15
CA ILE A 12 -0.06 5.71 7.51
C ILE A 12 -1.23 6.60 7.90
N LYS A 13 -1.12 7.92 7.67
CA LYS A 13 -2.18 8.86 7.97
C LYS A 13 -3.45 8.56 7.18
N ALA A 14 -3.31 8.25 5.89
CA ALA A 14 -4.44 7.90 5.03
C ALA A 14 -5.13 6.61 5.51
N ALA A 15 -4.36 5.60 5.88
CA ALA A 15 -4.89 4.34 6.41
C ALA A 15 -5.62 4.58 7.75
N ARG A 16 -5.05 5.42 8.61
CA ARG A 16 -5.70 5.81 9.87
C ARG A 16 -7.03 6.50 9.62
N ALA A 17 -7.05 7.46 8.69
CA ALA A 17 -8.26 8.20 8.35
C ALA A 17 -9.35 7.28 7.78
N ARG A 18 -8.97 6.32 6.93
CA ARG A 18 -9.92 5.34 6.37
C ARG A 18 -10.51 4.45 7.47
N LYS A 19 -9.70 4.11 8.47
CA LYS A 19 -10.16 3.33 9.60
C LYS A 19 -11.04 4.15 10.55
N GLY A 20 -10.99 5.49 10.45
CA GLY A 20 -11.79 6.38 11.27
C GLY A 20 -11.31 6.51 12.71
N VAL A 21 -10.02 6.34 12.94
CA VAL A 21 -9.44 6.42 14.28
C VAL A 21 -8.49 7.60 14.41
N THR A 22 -8.23 8.02 15.66
CA THR A 22 -7.38 9.17 15.95
C THR A 22 -5.92 8.75 16.15
N GLN A 23 -5.02 9.73 16.11
CA GLN A 23 -3.62 9.51 16.49
C GLN A 23 -3.53 9.00 17.92
N GLY A 24 -4.37 9.51 18.82
CA GLY A 24 -4.42 9.07 20.21
C GLY A 24 -4.78 7.59 20.34
N TYR A 25 -5.73 7.13 19.54
CA TYR A 25 -6.09 5.70 19.53
C TYR A 25 -4.89 4.85 19.07
N ILE A 26 -4.23 5.24 18.00
CA ILE A 26 -3.06 4.50 17.50
C ILE A 26 -1.94 4.50 18.54
N ALA A 27 -1.70 5.63 19.20
CA ALA A 27 -0.71 5.74 20.26
C ALA A 27 -1.03 4.74 21.41
N GLU A 28 -2.29 4.67 21.82
CA GLU A 28 -2.71 3.79 22.89
C GLU A 28 -2.49 2.32 22.53
N VAL A 29 -2.94 1.88 21.36
CA VAL A 29 -2.84 0.46 20.96
C VAL A 29 -1.42 0.03 20.59
N THR A 30 -0.55 0.97 20.21
CA THR A 30 0.85 0.66 19.87
C THR A 30 1.80 0.82 21.05
N GLY A 31 1.40 1.52 22.09
CA GLY A 31 2.28 1.88 23.19
C GLY A 31 3.21 3.05 22.87
N LEU A 32 3.03 3.69 21.73
CA LEU A 32 3.81 4.88 21.36
C LEU A 32 3.11 6.14 21.83
N SER A 33 3.84 7.25 21.92
CA SER A 33 3.24 8.53 22.31
C SER A 33 2.51 9.16 21.12
N THR A 34 1.52 10.00 21.40
CA THR A 34 0.81 10.74 20.35
C THR A 34 1.76 11.65 19.55
N PRO A 35 2.69 12.40 20.18
CA PRO A 35 3.69 13.15 19.42
C PRO A 35 4.55 12.27 18.52
N HIS A 36 4.87 11.04 18.95
CA HIS A 36 5.62 10.10 18.11
C HIS A 36 4.81 9.70 16.88
N ILE A 37 3.53 9.40 17.04
CA ILE A 37 2.64 9.09 15.91
C ILE A 37 2.58 10.28 14.95
N SER A 38 2.45 11.50 15.47
CA SER A 38 2.44 12.70 14.64
C SER A 38 3.75 12.84 13.83
N ASN A 39 4.89 12.58 14.46
CA ASN A 39 6.19 12.63 13.78
C ASN A 39 6.32 11.56 12.70
N ILE A 40 5.75 10.38 12.94
CA ILE A 40 5.70 9.31 11.94
C ILE A 40 4.87 9.75 10.73
N GLU A 41 3.69 10.31 10.96
CA GLU A 41 2.78 10.71 9.88
C GLU A 41 3.32 11.89 9.06
N THR A 42 4.15 12.73 9.65
CA THR A 42 4.77 13.86 8.94
C THR A 42 6.14 13.52 8.34
N GLY A 43 6.63 12.32 8.57
CA GLY A 43 7.92 11.89 8.03
C GLY A 43 9.12 12.45 8.77
N ASN A 44 8.92 12.97 9.98
CA ASN A 44 9.98 13.59 10.77
C ASN A 44 10.80 12.59 11.57
N THR A 45 10.49 11.31 11.51
CA THR A 45 11.23 10.28 12.21
C THR A 45 11.44 9.07 11.30
N LYS A 46 12.53 8.37 11.52
CA LYS A 46 12.81 7.12 10.81
C LYS A 46 12.07 5.99 11.51
N LEU A 47 11.42 5.14 10.71
CA LEU A 47 10.69 4.00 11.21
C LEU A 47 11.55 2.75 11.11
N GLY A 48 11.58 1.98 12.19
CA GLY A 48 12.14 0.64 12.15
C GLY A 48 11.11 -0.35 11.61
N LEU A 49 11.59 -1.47 11.12
CA LEU A 49 10.74 -2.52 10.58
C LEU A 49 9.69 -3.03 11.58
N PRO A 50 10.03 -3.28 12.85
CA PRO A 50 9.03 -3.72 13.82
C PRO A 50 7.87 -2.73 13.98
N THR A 51 8.16 -1.43 13.96
CA THR A 51 7.13 -0.38 14.09
C THR A 51 6.22 -0.38 12.86
N ILE A 52 6.78 -0.51 11.67
CA ILE A 52 6.00 -0.57 10.42
C ILE A 52 5.06 -1.77 10.44
N ILE A 53 5.54 -2.93 10.83
CA ILE A 53 4.73 -4.15 10.92
C ILE A 53 3.60 -3.97 11.94
N HIS A 54 3.92 -3.41 13.09
CA HIS A 54 2.92 -3.18 14.14
C HIS A 54 1.82 -2.21 13.66
N LEU A 55 2.22 -1.11 13.03
CA LEU A 55 1.27 -0.14 12.47
C LEU A 55 0.41 -0.75 11.37
N ALA A 56 0.99 -1.55 10.50
CA ALA A 56 0.23 -2.24 9.45
C ALA A 56 -0.84 -3.15 10.06
N ASN A 57 -0.49 -3.91 11.10
CA ASN A 57 -1.44 -4.78 11.79
C ASN A 57 -2.56 -3.99 12.47
N VAL A 58 -2.24 -2.90 13.15
CA VAL A 58 -3.21 -2.06 13.85
C VAL A 58 -4.14 -1.36 12.86
N LEU A 59 -3.61 -0.93 11.72
CA LEU A 59 -4.36 -0.22 10.68
C LEU A 59 -5.08 -1.18 9.73
N ASP A 60 -4.84 -2.47 9.86
CA ASP A 60 -5.41 -3.52 9.01
C ASP A 60 -5.08 -3.32 7.54
N VAL A 61 -3.83 -3.01 7.27
CA VAL A 61 -3.28 -2.86 5.91
C VAL A 61 -2.03 -3.73 5.79
N SER A 62 -1.61 -3.99 4.56
CA SER A 62 -0.36 -4.70 4.32
C SER A 62 0.84 -3.77 4.47
N VAL A 63 1.99 -4.33 4.80
CA VAL A 63 3.25 -3.58 4.81
C VAL A 63 3.55 -3.04 3.42
N ASP A 64 3.27 -3.82 2.37
CA ASP A 64 3.45 -3.38 0.98
C ASP A 64 2.67 -2.10 0.67
N GLU A 65 1.45 -2.00 1.18
CA GLU A 65 0.61 -0.82 0.97
C GLU A 65 1.25 0.44 1.57
N LEU A 66 1.90 0.31 2.73
CA LEU A 66 2.58 1.42 3.36
C LEU A 66 3.89 1.80 2.66
N LEU A 67 4.56 0.83 2.05
CA LEU A 67 5.88 1.00 1.45
C LEU A 67 5.87 1.16 -0.06
N CYS A 68 4.71 1.20 -0.71
CA CYS A 68 4.63 1.06 -2.17
C CYS A 68 5.41 2.14 -2.94
N ASP A 69 5.54 3.36 -2.41
CA ASP A 69 6.38 4.39 -3.06
C ASP A 69 7.88 4.14 -2.89
N ASN A 70 8.24 3.30 -1.93
CA ASN A 70 9.65 2.96 -1.68
C ASN A 70 10.05 1.70 -2.45
N ILE A 71 9.08 1.00 -3.02
CA ILE A 71 9.29 -0.16 -3.87
C ILE A 71 9.13 0.32 -5.32
N HIS A 72 10.16 0.97 -5.82
CA HIS A 72 10.14 1.59 -7.16
C HIS A 72 9.82 0.62 -8.29
N ARG A 73 9.95 -0.67 -8.06
CA ARG A 73 9.74 -1.70 -9.08
C ARG A 73 8.46 -2.50 -8.86
N SER A 74 7.57 -2.06 -7.96
CA SER A 74 6.36 -2.82 -7.68
C SER A 74 5.50 -3.02 -8.93
N GLU A 75 5.27 -1.96 -9.70
CA GLU A 75 4.52 -2.06 -10.96
C GLU A 75 5.22 -3.00 -11.95
N LYS A 76 6.54 -2.90 -12.06
CA LYS A 76 7.31 -3.74 -12.96
C LYS A 76 7.28 -5.20 -12.51
N ILE A 77 7.32 -5.46 -11.21
CA ILE A 77 7.20 -6.81 -10.66
C ILE A 77 5.84 -7.39 -11.04
N PHE A 78 4.75 -6.65 -10.84
CA PHE A 78 3.42 -7.11 -11.22
C PHE A 78 3.28 -7.32 -12.73
N GLN A 79 3.87 -6.44 -13.54
CA GLN A 79 3.89 -6.63 -14.99
C GLN A 79 4.64 -7.89 -15.38
N ASN A 80 5.75 -8.19 -14.72
CA ASN A 80 6.52 -9.41 -14.98
C ASN A 80 5.75 -10.66 -14.56
N GLU A 81 5.08 -10.64 -13.40
CA GLU A 81 4.22 -11.73 -12.96
C GLU A 81 3.10 -12.00 -13.96
N LEU A 82 2.45 -10.93 -14.43
CA LEU A 82 1.40 -11.05 -15.43
C LEU A 82 1.96 -11.64 -16.73
N ALA A 83 3.10 -11.17 -17.18
CA ALA A 83 3.74 -11.68 -18.40
C ALA A 83 4.06 -13.18 -18.26
N GLU A 84 4.53 -13.62 -17.09
CA GLU A 84 4.79 -15.04 -16.83
C GLU A 84 3.51 -15.87 -16.88
N LEU A 85 2.43 -15.36 -16.29
CA LEU A 85 1.13 -16.05 -16.34
C LEU A 85 0.60 -16.17 -17.77
N LEU A 86 0.91 -15.22 -18.64
CA LEU A 86 0.47 -15.24 -20.03
C LEU A 86 1.29 -16.19 -20.90
N GLN A 87 2.48 -16.58 -20.47
CA GLN A 87 3.29 -17.54 -21.19
C GLN A 87 2.59 -18.90 -21.26
N GLY A 88 2.58 -19.50 -22.41
CA GLY A 88 1.93 -20.80 -22.61
C GLY A 88 0.43 -20.74 -22.80
N CYS A 89 -0.17 -19.55 -22.72
CA CYS A 89 -1.60 -19.38 -23.05
C CYS A 89 -1.81 -19.47 -24.54
N ASP A 90 -2.88 -20.15 -24.95
CA ASP A 90 -3.29 -20.17 -26.34
C ASP A 90 -4.06 -18.89 -26.72
N ALA A 91 -4.42 -18.75 -28.00
CA ALA A 91 -5.11 -17.54 -28.47
C ALA A 91 -6.46 -17.33 -27.79
N HIS A 92 -7.18 -18.42 -27.49
CA HIS A 92 -8.47 -18.36 -26.82
C HIS A 92 -8.33 -17.84 -25.39
N GLU A 93 -7.37 -18.37 -24.64
CA GLU A 93 -7.09 -17.95 -23.27
C GLU A 93 -6.64 -16.49 -23.22
N LEU A 94 -5.76 -16.07 -24.14
CA LEU A 94 -5.32 -14.67 -24.23
C LEU A 94 -6.48 -13.73 -24.52
N HIS A 95 -7.40 -14.14 -25.38
CA HIS A 95 -8.59 -13.36 -25.70
C HIS A 95 -9.47 -13.17 -24.45
N LEU A 96 -9.73 -14.25 -23.70
CA LEU A 96 -10.52 -14.19 -22.48
C LEU A 96 -9.87 -13.29 -21.44
N ILE A 97 -8.57 -13.43 -21.23
CA ILE A 97 -7.83 -12.60 -20.27
C ILE A 97 -7.89 -11.13 -20.67
N THR A 98 -7.75 -10.85 -21.97
CA THR A 98 -7.82 -9.47 -22.49
C THR A 98 -9.19 -8.85 -22.24
N GLU A 99 -10.28 -9.61 -22.51
CA GLU A 99 -11.63 -9.13 -22.28
C GLU A 99 -11.90 -8.87 -20.79
N LEU A 100 -11.42 -9.76 -19.91
CA LEU A 100 -11.52 -9.56 -18.46
C LEU A 100 -10.73 -8.34 -18.01
N ALA A 101 -9.53 -8.13 -18.55
CA ALA A 101 -8.71 -6.96 -18.21
C ALA A 101 -9.40 -5.66 -18.62
N LYS A 102 -10.09 -5.64 -19.75
CA LYS A 102 -10.86 -4.48 -20.19
C LYS A 102 -11.99 -4.16 -19.23
N VAL A 103 -12.69 -5.19 -18.74
CA VAL A 103 -13.77 -5.03 -17.76
C VAL A 103 -13.25 -4.46 -16.45
N VAL A 104 -12.14 -4.98 -15.94
CA VAL A 104 -11.50 -4.50 -14.72
C VAL A 104 -11.11 -3.03 -14.86
N LYS A 105 -10.48 -2.68 -15.98
CA LYS A 105 -10.05 -1.30 -16.24
C LYS A 105 -11.23 -0.34 -16.31
N LYS A 106 -12.30 -0.73 -16.96
CA LYS A 106 -13.51 0.08 -17.06
C LYS A 106 -14.14 0.33 -15.69
N ASN A 107 -14.29 -0.73 -14.90
CA ASN A 107 -14.87 -0.62 -13.56
C ASN A 107 -13.98 0.21 -12.62
N SER A 108 -12.67 0.10 -12.76
CA SER A 108 -11.74 0.89 -11.97
C SER A 108 -11.88 2.38 -12.28
N LEU A 109 -12.03 2.75 -13.55
CA LEU A 109 -12.26 4.13 -13.94
C LEU A 109 -13.61 4.65 -13.42
N ASP A 110 -14.64 3.84 -13.49
CA ASP A 110 -15.97 4.19 -12.97
C ASP A 110 -15.97 4.31 -11.45
N GLY A 111 -15.13 3.54 -10.78
CA GLY A 111 -15.01 3.54 -9.31
C GLY A 111 -14.23 4.71 -8.73
N VAL A 112 -13.54 5.49 -9.57
CA VAL A 112 -12.70 6.60 -9.11
C VAL A 112 -13.51 7.86 -8.84
N LYS A 113 -14.74 7.86 -9.16
CA LYS A 113 -15.63 9.04 -8.99
C LYS A 113 -15.93 9.33 -7.53
#